data_a10db009d74c14d6cea3e4e81d8226a3
#
_entry.id   a10db009d74c14d6cea3e4e81d8226a3
#
_cell.length_a   1.000
_cell.length_b   1.000
_cell.length_c   1.000
_cell.angle_alpha   90.00
_cell.angle_beta   90.00
_cell.angle_gamma   90.00
#
_symmetry.space_group_name_H-M   'P 1'
#
loop_
_entity.id
_entity.type
_entity.pdbx_description
1 polymer ?
#
loop_
_entity_poly.entity_id
_entity_poly.type
_entity_poly.pdbx_seq_one_letter_code
_entity_poly.pdbx_strand_id
1 'polypeptide(L)'
;MAGVGDPQTVIVMRAGADTEMTSGLSGDTARIITDTPGILRDQSGPVASPELFVVIAHPSKKDASDANVPLRGVSPAALAVRPDVKIAEGRMFTPGTNEIVVGRAATRQFAALTIGSTARWGQTMWTVVGVFDANGSAAESEIWCDAKVLQPAYRRGNSYQSVFARLESVDGFQKFKDTLTTDPRLSVTVIREPDYYAGQSEMLQNIVRMIGTVIAVLMGIGAVFGAVNTMYTAVASRTREIATLRALGFGSFPVVFSVLAESLVLALIGGVIGGLVAWAAFDGYQTSTMNFQSFSQVAFAFAVTPQLLGQALGYSLLMGLLGGLFPAWRAARLPVVTALREL
;
A
#
# COMPACT_ATOMS: atom_id res chain seq x y z
N MET A 1 -0.39 -0.99 -4.62
CA MET A 1 -0.93 -2.04 -3.73
C MET A 1 -2.00 -2.83 -4.51
N ALA A 2 -1.59 -3.57 -5.52
CA ALA A 2 -2.47 -4.54 -6.19
C ALA A 2 -2.28 -5.88 -5.47
N GLY A 3 -3.35 -6.45 -4.92
CA GLY A 3 -3.35 -7.81 -4.39
C GLY A 3 -3.65 -7.97 -2.89
N VAL A 4 -4.24 -6.98 -2.22
CA VAL A 4 -4.71 -7.17 -0.84
C VAL A 4 -6.16 -7.64 -0.88
N GLY A 5 -6.41 -8.85 -0.36
CA GLY A 5 -7.73 -9.48 -0.28
C GLY A 5 -8.04 -10.44 -1.43
N ASP A 6 -8.94 -11.37 -1.15
CA ASP A 6 -9.43 -12.38 -2.11
C ASP A 6 -10.72 -11.86 -2.77
N PRO A 7 -10.83 -11.83 -4.12
CA PRO A 7 -12.04 -11.39 -4.81
C PRO A 7 -13.27 -12.27 -4.54
N GLN A 8 -13.10 -13.49 -4.01
CA GLN A 8 -14.19 -14.34 -3.52
C GLN A 8 -14.68 -13.93 -2.12
N THR A 9 -13.86 -13.21 -1.35
CA THR A 9 -14.23 -12.75 -0.01
C THR A 9 -14.99 -11.43 -0.11
N VAL A 10 -16.10 -11.35 0.60
CA VAL A 10 -16.96 -10.17 0.69
C VAL A 10 -17.07 -9.71 2.14
N ILE A 11 -17.27 -8.42 2.31
CA ILE A 11 -17.52 -7.77 3.58
C ILE A 11 -18.94 -7.22 3.53
N VAL A 12 -19.74 -7.60 4.50
CA VAL A 12 -21.10 -7.09 4.69
C VAL A 12 -21.11 -6.19 5.92
N MET A 13 -21.53 -4.96 5.74
CA MET A 13 -21.63 -3.94 6.78
C MET A 13 -23.00 -3.31 6.79
N ARG A 14 -23.33 -2.54 7.81
CA ARG A 14 -24.56 -1.74 7.84
C ARG A 14 -24.56 -0.72 6.68
N ALA A 15 -25.72 -0.53 6.05
CA ALA A 15 -25.87 0.47 4.98
C ALA A 15 -25.48 1.87 5.47
N GLY A 16 -24.72 2.60 4.65
CA GLY A 16 -24.20 3.92 4.97
C GLY A 16 -23.00 3.94 5.91
N ALA A 17 -22.43 2.78 6.25
CA ALA A 17 -21.17 2.70 6.96
C ALA A 17 -20.00 2.64 5.96
N ASP A 18 -19.05 3.57 6.07
CA ASP A 18 -17.85 3.61 5.23
C ASP A 18 -16.73 2.72 5.80
N THR A 19 -16.81 2.39 7.09
CA THR A 19 -15.81 1.58 7.79
C THR A 19 -16.47 0.61 8.75
N GLU A 20 -15.76 -0.44 9.15
CA GLU A 20 -16.22 -1.37 10.18
C GLU A 20 -16.51 -0.64 11.51
N MET A 21 -15.72 0.40 11.87
CA MET A 21 -15.93 1.15 13.11
C MET A 21 -17.27 1.88 13.18
N THR A 22 -17.78 2.34 12.04
CA THR A 22 -19.07 3.04 11.94
C THR A 22 -20.24 2.10 11.67
N SER A 23 -19.95 0.82 11.42
CA SER A 23 -20.93 -0.23 11.18
C SER A 23 -21.38 -0.89 12.48
N GLY A 24 -22.63 -1.34 12.51
CA GLY A 24 -23.18 -2.13 13.61
C GLY A 24 -24.27 -3.05 13.07
N LEU A 25 -24.10 -4.34 13.30
CA LEU A 25 -25.01 -5.41 12.91
C LEU A 25 -25.47 -6.14 14.18
N SER A 26 -26.76 -6.38 14.32
CA SER A 26 -27.25 -7.24 15.39
C SER A 26 -26.85 -8.71 15.14
N GLY A 27 -26.80 -9.53 16.18
CA GLY A 27 -26.56 -10.96 16.03
C GLY A 27 -27.55 -11.66 15.11
N ASP A 28 -28.82 -11.22 15.10
CA ASP A 28 -29.85 -11.75 14.20
C ASP A 28 -29.56 -11.36 12.75
N THR A 29 -29.18 -10.10 12.50
CA THR A 29 -28.75 -9.65 11.17
C THR A 29 -27.52 -10.44 10.69
N ALA A 30 -26.50 -10.62 11.53
CA ALA A 30 -25.31 -11.39 11.21
C ALA A 30 -25.64 -12.85 10.88
N ARG A 31 -26.59 -13.44 11.61
CA ARG A 31 -27.07 -14.81 11.33
C ARG A 31 -27.79 -14.91 9.98
N ILE A 32 -28.70 -13.98 9.65
CA ILE A 32 -29.38 -13.97 8.35
C ILE A 32 -28.37 -13.87 7.22
N ILE A 33 -27.36 -13.00 7.36
CA ILE A 33 -26.27 -12.86 6.37
C ILE A 33 -25.52 -14.18 6.20
N THR A 34 -25.13 -14.81 7.31
CA THR A 34 -24.36 -16.06 7.31
C THR A 34 -25.11 -17.23 6.69
N ASP A 35 -26.45 -17.26 6.85
CA ASP A 35 -27.31 -18.32 6.31
C ASP A 35 -27.72 -18.07 4.84
N THR A 36 -27.36 -16.93 4.26
CA THR A 36 -27.75 -16.54 2.89
C THR A 36 -27.12 -17.46 1.84
N PRO A 37 -27.86 -17.92 0.82
CA PRO A 37 -27.34 -18.73 -0.28
C PRO A 37 -26.25 -17.98 -1.08
N GLY A 38 -25.24 -18.73 -1.58
CA GLY A 38 -24.11 -18.21 -2.33
C GLY A 38 -22.84 -18.08 -1.50
N ILE A 39 -22.93 -18.27 -0.18
CA ILE A 39 -21.75 -18.42 0.68
C ILE A 39 -21.25 -19.87 0.55
N LEU A 40 -19.93 -20.01 0.36
CA LEU A 40 -19.26 -21.32 0.35
C LEU A 40 -19.58 -22.08 1.67
N ARG A 41 -19.85 -23.35 1.55
CA ARG A 41 -20.09 -24.23 2.71
C ARG A 41 -19.04 -25.32 2.77
N ASP A 42 -18.48 -25.52 3.93
CA ASP A 42 -17.59 -26.62 4.25
C ASP A 42 -18.27 -27.61 5.22
N GLN A 43 -17.51 -28.60 5.74
CA GLN A 43 -18.01 -29.57 6.69
C GLN A 43 -18.46 -28.94 8.03
N SER A 44 -18.00 -27.76 8.35
CA SER A 44 -18.30 -27.00 9.57
C SER A 44 -19.50 -26.07 9.41
N GLY A 45 -19.99 -25.90 8.18
CA GLY A 45 -21.09 -25.00 7.83
C GLY A 45 -20.73 -23.89 6.84
N PRO A 46 -21.41 -22.73 6.88
CA PRO A 46 -21.10 -21.62 6.00
C PRO A 46 -19.74 -20.99 6.33
N VAL A 47 -18.92 -20.77 5.31
CA VAL A 47 -17.61 -20.10 5.44
C VAL A 47 -17.84 -18.60 5.57
N ALA A 48 -18.25 -18.20 6.78
CA ALA A 48 -18.52 -16.82 7.14
C ALA A 48 -18.08 -16.53 8.59
N SER A 49 -17.58 -15.33 8.80
CA SER A 49 -17.08 -14.84 10.09
C SER A 49 -17.77 -13.52 10.44
N PRO A 50 -18.78 -13.54 11.32
CA PRO A 50 -19.23 -12.34 12.01
C PRO A 50 -18.12 -11.80 12.90
N GLU A 51 -17.77 -10.52 12.73
CA GLU A 51 -16.58 -9.93 13.35
C GLU A 51 -16.90 -8.68 14.13
N LEU A 52 -16.16 -8.53 15.23
CA LEU A 52 -16.18 -7.34 16.07
C LEU A 52 -14.82 -6.66 16.00
N PHE A 53 -14.80 -5.39 15.66
CA PHE A 53 -13.59 -4.60 15.55
C PHE A 53 -13.52 -3.57 16.68
N VAL A 54 -12.46 -3.58 17.46
CA VAL A 54 -12.18 -2.58 18.50
C VAL A 54 -10.74 -2.10 18.38
N VAL A 55 -10.49 -0.88 18.78
CA VAL A 55 -9.14 -0.32 18.83
C VAL A 55 -8.71 -0.25 20.28
N ILE A 56 -7.54 -0.78 20.59
CA ILE A 56 -6.93 -0.80 21.91
C ILE A 56 -5.67 0.03 21.93
N ALA A 57 -5.33 0.62 23.07
CA ALA A 57 -4.03 1.24 23.30
C ALA A 57 -3.03 0.18 23.77
N HIS A 58 -1.86 0.12 23.14
CA HIS A 58 -0.79 -0.80 23.52
C HIS A 58 0.60 -0.17 23.26
N PRO A 59 1.59 -0.37 24.15
CA PRO A 59 2.90 0.26 24.02
C PRO A 59 3.65 -0.14 22.74
N SER A 60 4.15 0.85 22.02
CA SER A 60 5.04 0.69 20.88
C SER A 60 6.45 0.27 21.34
N LYS A 61 7.12 -0.62 20.58
CA LYS A 61 8.53 -0.97 20.85
C LYS A 61 9.50 0.18 20.61
N LYS A 62 9.13 1.13 19.74
CA LYS A 62 10.04 2.19 19.28
C LYS A 62 10.28 3.25 20.33
N ASP A 63 9.23 3.68 21.02
CA ASP A 63 9.25 4.84 21.91
C ASP A 63 8.47 4.62 23.22
N ALA A 64 7.97 3.40 23.44
CA ALA A 64 7.13 3.01 24.57
C ALA A 64 5.84 3.87 24.72
N SER A 65 5.50 4.69 23.72
CA SER A 65 4.24 5.42 23.70
C SER A 65 3.06 4.49 23.41
N ASP A 66 1.89 4.81 23.92
CA ASP A 66 0.66 4.09 23.60
C ASP A 66 0.28 4.35 22.14
N ALA A 67 0.12 3.28 21.39
CA ALA A 67 -0.31 3.31 20.02
C ALA A 67 -1.62 2.51 19.86
N ASN A 68 -2.43 2.92 18.91
CA ASN A 68 -3.69 2.28 18.60
C ASN A 68 -3.49 0.99 17.80
N VAL A 69 -3.93 -0.13 18.34
CA VAL A 69 -3.82 -1.46 17.75
C VAL A 69 -5.21 -2.03 17.48
N PRO A 70 -5.48 -2.56 16.27
CA PRO A 70 -6.74 -3.24 16.00
C PRO A 70 -6.82 -4.57 16.77
N LEU A 71 -7.86 -4.75 17.56
CA LEU A 71 -8.22 -6.02 18.17
C LEU A 71 -9.51 -6.50 17.52
N ARG A 72 -9.43 -7.60 16.80
CA ARG A 72 -10.55 -8.17 16.04
C ARG A 72 -11.04 -9.45 16.71
N GLY A 73 -12.31 -9.44 17.07
CA GLY A 73 -13.02 -10.66 17.44
C GLY A 73 -13.52 -11.37 16.19
N VAL A 74 -13.06 -12.57 15.96
CA VAL A 74 -13.41 -13.37 14.77
C VAL A 74 -14.15 -14.65 15.17
N SER A 75 -14.81 -15.28 14.20
CA SER A 75 -15.39 -16.60 14.39
C SER A 75 -14.36 -17.72 14.13
N PRO A 76 -14.64 -18.98 14.51
CA PRO A 76 -13.78 -20.12 14.16
C PRO A 76 -13.56 -20.30 12.64
N ALA A 77 -14.49 -19.81 11.80
CA ALA A 77 -14.39 -19.89 10.34
C ALA A 77 -13.43 -18.83 9.73
N ALA A 78 -12.87 -17.94 10.51
CA ALA A 78 -12.07 -16.80 10.00
C ALA A 78 -10.90 -17.20 9.10
N LEU A 79 -10.19 -18.29 9.41
CA LEU A 79 -9.10 -18.82 8.58
C LEU A 79 -9.61 -19.41 7.25
N ALA A 80 -10.80 -20.01 7.25
CA ALA A 80 -11.42 -20.53 6.03
C ALA A 80 -11.92 -19.38 5.12
N VAL A 81 -12.37 -18.28 5.72
CA VAL A 81 -12.78 -17.06 5.00
C VAL A 81 -11.57 -16.36 4.37
N ARG A 82 -10.43 -16.37 5.07
CA ARG A 82 -9.19 -15.72 4.61
C ARG A 82 -8.06 -16.73 4.43
N PRO A 83 -8.00 -17.44 3.28
CA PRO A 83 -7.02 -18.51 3.03
C PRO A 83 -5.57 -18.02 2.98
N ASP A 84 -5.37 -16.73 2.77
CA ASP A 84 -4.04 -16.10 2.79
C ASP A 84 -3.47 -15.95 4.20
N VAL A 85 -4.33 -16.04 5.24
CA VAL A 85 -3.92 -15.99 6.64
C VAL A 85 -3.53 -17.37 7.11
N LYS A 86 -2.30 -17.52 7.59
CA LYS A 86 -1.75 -18.78 8.09
C LYS A 86 -1.13 -18.60 9.45
N ILE A 87 -1.35 -19.56 10.34
CA ILE A 87 -0.63 -19.60 11.62
C ILE A 87 0.82 -19.98 11.32
N ALA A 88 1.73 -19.06 11.60
CA ALA A 88 3.16 -19.23 11.36
C ALA A 88 3.88 -19.84 12.57
N GLU A 89 3.45 -19.49 13.79
CA GLU A 89 4.03 -19.95 15.02
C GLU A 89 2.94 -20.19 16.07
N GLY A 90 3.08 -21.22 16.88
CA GLY A 90 2.10 -21.57 17.91
C GLY A 90 0.84 -22.20 17.33
N ARG A 91 -0.32 -21.77 17.79
CA ARG A 91 -1.65 -22.28 17.38
C ARG A 91 -2.70 -21.18 17.32
N MET A 92 -3.83 -21.49 16.68
CA MET A 92 -5.03 -20.65 16.78
C MET A 92 -5.57 -20.64 18.22
N PHE A 93 -6.24 -19.56 18.60
CA PHE A 93 -6.91 -19.47 19.89
C PHE A 93 -8.01 -20.54 20.03
N THR A 94 -8.24 -21.01 21.26
CA THR A 94 -9.35 -21.90 21.58
C THR A 94 -10.63 -21.08 21.75
N PRO A 95 -11.72 -21.41 21.04
CA PRO A 95 -12.99 -20.70 21.19
C PRO A 95 -13.47 -20.67 22.65
N GLY A 96 -13.99 -19.52 23.08
CA GLY A 96 -14.50 -19.30 24.43
C GLY A 96 -13.42 -18.99 25.49
N THR A 97 -12.16 -18.83 25.09
CA THR A 97 -11.05 -18.51 26.01
C THR A 97 -10.50 -17.11 25.73
N ASN A 98 -9.78 -16.55 26.73
CA ASN A 98 -9.08 -15.27 26.58
C ASN A 98 -7.73 -15.43 25.89
N GLU A 99 -7.67 -16.24 24.84
CA GLU A 99 -6.49 -16.44 24.02
C GLU A 99 -6.53 -15.53 22.80
N ILE A 100 -5.35 -15.10 22.37
CA ILE A 100 -5.20 -14.24 21.20
C ILE A 100 -4.12 -14.79 20.27
N VAL A 101 -4.27 -14.51 18.98
CA VAL A 101 -3.22 -14.66 17.99
C VAL A 101 -2.87 -13.28 17.42
N VAL A 102 -1.61 -13.05 17.15
CA VAL A 102 -1.05 -11.73 16.82
C VAL A 102 -0.48 -11.79 15.41
N GLY A 103 -0.81 -10.79 14.59
CA GLY A 103 -0.20 -10.67 13.27
C GLY A 103 1.29 -10.38 13.34
N ARG A 104 2.07 -10.90 12.41
CA ARG A 104 3.53 -10.77 12.42
C ARG A 104 4.02 -9.31 12.43
N ALA A 105 3.35 -8.42 11.73
CA ALA A 105 3.69 -6.99 11.77
C ALA A 105 3.42 -6.38 13.15
N ALA A 106 2.33 -6.78 13.81
CA ALA A 106 2.02 -6.33 15.17
C ALA A 106 3.06 -6.83 16.18
N THR A 107 3.57 -8.07 16.07
CA THR A 107 4.64 -8.55 16.96
C THR A 107 5.95 -7.77 16.82
N ARG A 108 6.23 -7.24 15.63
CA ARG A 108 7.44 -6.41 15.41
C ARG A 108 7.28 -4.99 15.95
N GLN A 109 6.08 -4.46 15.89
CA GLN A 109 5.78 -3.06 16.20
C GLN A 109 5.49 -2.82 17.68
N PHE A 110 4.82 -3.76 18.34
CA PHE A 110 4.33 -3.59 19.70
C PHE A 110 5.08 -4.43 20.73
N ALA A 111 5.19 -3.90 21.97
CA ALA A 111 5.92 -4.55 23.04
C ALA A 111 5.16 -5.77 23.59
N ALA A 112 5.88 -6.75 24.13
CA ALA A 112 5.34 -7.89 24.89
C ALA A 112 4.21 -8.68 24.19
N LEU A 113 4.19 -8.75 22.86
CA LEU A 113 3.25 -9.56 22.06
C LEU A 113 3.97 -10.80 21.50
N THR A 114 4.60 -11.59 22.38
CA THR A 114 5.25 -12.86 22.06
C THR A 114 4.44 -14.03 22.60
N ILE A 115 4.59 -15.21 22.01
CA ILE A 115 3.87 -16.43 22.45
C ILE A 115 4.15 -16.69 23.93
N GLY A 116 3.10 -16.94 24.71
CA GLY A 116 3.15 -17.15 26.15
C GLY A 116 3.08 -15.85 26.98
N SER A 117 3.21 -14.67 26.36
CA SER A 117 3.03 -13.42 27.09
C SER A 117 1.56 -13.13 27.37
N THR A 118 1.31 -12.29 28.38
CA THR A 118 -0.03 -11.84 28.72
C THR A 118 -0.11 -10.32 28.62
N ALA A 119 -1.24 -9.83 28.13
CA ALA A 119 -1.55 -8.41 28.03
C ALA A 119 -2.92 -8.12 28.67
N ARG A 120 -3.03 -7.00 29.37
CA ARG A 120 -4.30 -6.57 29.95
C ARG A 120 -4.89 -5.44 29.14
N TRP A 121 -6.09 -5.69 28.57
CA TRP A 121 -6.87 -4.65 27.90
C TRP A 121 -8.26 -4.58 28.52
N GLY A 122 -8.64 -3.40 28.98
CA GLY A 122 -9.85 -3.23 29.78
C GLY A 122 -9.79 -4.03 31.08
N GLN A 123 -10.77 -4.86 31.32
CA GLN A 123 -10.85 -5.75 32.50
C GLN A 123 -10.35 -7.17 32.24
N THR A 124 -9.95 -7.48 31.03
CA THR A 124 -9.63 -8.85 30.60
C THR A 124 -8.12 -9.02 30.43
N MET A 125 -7.60 -10.14 30.94
CA MET A 125 -6.24 -10.61 30.68
C MET A 125 -6.27 -11.52 29.46
N TRP A 126 -5.41 -11.24 28.49
CA TRP A 126 -5.30 -11.99 27.24
C TRP A 126 -3.94 -12.68 27.17
N THR A 127 -3.93 -13.91 26.67
CA THR A 127 -2.70 -14.71 26.50
C THR A 127 -2.40 -14.91 25.02
N VAL A 128 -1.21 -14.57 24.60
CA VAL A 128 -0.74 -14.79 23.22
C VAL A 128 -0.41 -16.27 23.03
N VAL A 129 -1.11 -16.95 22.12
CA VAL A 129 -0.93 -18.41 21.85
C VAL A 129 -0.38 -18.68 20.45
N GLY A 130 -0.37 -17.70 19.56
CA GLY A 130 0.16 -17.90 18.21
C GLY A 130 0.44 -16.57 17.50
N VAL A 131 1.17 -16.71 16.40
CA VAL A 131 1.49 -15.63 15.46
C VAL A 131 1.02 -16.05 14.08
N PHE A 132 0.35 -15.15 13.36
CA PHE A 132 -0.09 -15.41 12.00
C PHE A 132 0.58 -14.48 10.98
N ASP A 133 0.74 -15.00 9.78
CA ASP A 133 1.16 -14.28 8.57
C ASP A 133 -0.04 -14.08 7.64
N ALA A 134 -0.06 -12.97 6.93
CA ALA A 134 -1.10 -12.64 5.94
C ALA A 134 -0.51 -11.98 4.68
N ASN A 135 0.64 -12.48 4.22
CA ASN A 135 1.35 -12.03 3.01
C ASN A 135 1.60 -10.51 2.95
N GLY A 136 1.89 -9.87 4.12
CA GLY A 136 2.13 -8.43 4.20
C GLY A 136 0.87 -7.57 4.09
N SER A 137 -0.31 -8.15 4.23
CA SER A 137 -1.58 -7.42 4.25
C SER A 137 -1.78 -6.64 5.55
N ALA A 138 -2.77 -5.74 5.57
CA ALA A 138 -3.14 -4.96 6.76
C ALA A 138 -3.51 -5.85 7.96
N ALA A 139 -4.02 -7.06 7.73
CA ALA A 139 -4.35 -8.03 8.76
C ALA A 139 -3.15 -8.40 9.64
N GLU A 140 -1.91 -8.37 9.12
CA GLU A 140 -0.72 -8.62 9.93
C GLU A 140 -0.49 -7.59 11.05
N SER A 141 -1.14 -6.44 10.98
CA SER A 141 -1.10 -5.41 12.04
C SER A 141 -2.17 -5.61 13.11
N GLU A 142 -3.04 -6.62 12.97
CA GLU A 142 -4.15 -6.89 13.87
C GLU A 142 -3.81 -7.95 14.92
N ILE A 143 -4.60 -7.94 15.98
CA ILE A 143 -4.66 -9.00 17.00
C ILE A 143 -6.03 -9.66 16.88
N TRP A 144 -6.08 -10.99 16.83
CA TRP A 144 -7.33 -11.72 16.71
C TRP A 144 -7.66 -12.52 17.97
N CYS A 145 -8.93 -12.53 18.33
CA CYS A 145 -9.49 -13.31 19.45
C CYS A 145 -10.87 -13.85 19.09
N ASP A 146 -11.48 -14.62 19.98
CA ASP A 146 -12.88 -15.04 19.81
C ASP A 146 -13.84 -13.84 19.96
N ALA A 147 -14.68 -13.63 18.94
CA ALA A 147 -15.70 -12.58 18.96
C ALA A 147 -16.66 -12.70 20.15
N LYS A 148 -17.03 -13.93 20.54
CA LYS A 148 -17.92 -14.19 21.69
C LYS A 148 -17.30 -13.82 23.03
N VAL A 149 -15.97 -13.84 23.13
CA VAL A 149 -15.22 -13.40 24.32
C VAL A 149 -15.01 -11.88 24.29
N LEU A 150 -14.79 -11.32 23.10
CA LEU A 150 -14.58 -9.89 22.95
C LEU A 150 -15.86 -9.07 23.20
N GLN A 151 -17.02 -9.58 22.78
CA GLN A 151 -18.31 -8.91 22.98
C GLN A 151 -18.57 -8.50 24.45
N PRO A 152 -18.55 -9.40 25.44
CA PRO A 152 -18.74 -9.03 26.84
C PRO A 152 -17.58 -8.18 27.39
N ALA A 153 -16.34 -8.44 26.97
CA ALA A 153 -15.18 -7.68 27.43
C ALA A 153 -15.28 -6.18 27.10
N TYR A 154 -15.93 -5.84 25.98
CA TYR A 154 -16.13 -4.45 25.53
C TYR A 154 -17.60 -4.00 25.60
N ARG A 155 -18.46 -4.74 26.31
CA ARG A 155 -19.89 -4.41 26.51
C ARG A 155 -20.65 -4.20 25.20
N ARG A 156 -20.36 -4.99 24.19
CA ARG A 156 -20.97 -4.90 22.85
C ARG A 156 -22.26 -5.72 22.71
N GLY A 157 -22.66 -6.44 23.77
CA GLY A 157 -23.84 -7.32 23.72
C GLY A 157 -23.70 -8.37 22.61
N ASN A 158 -24.81 -8.69 21.93
CA ASN A 158 -24.80 -9.57 20.77
C ASN A 158 -24.75 -8.74 19.47
N SER A 159 -23.67 -7.99 19.27
CA SER A 159 -23.50 -7.16 18.07
C SER A 159 -22.15 -7.44 17.41
N TYR A 160 -22.14 -7.23 16.10
CA TYR A 160 -20.97 -7.32 15.23
C TYR A 160 -20.84 -6.04 14.42
N GLN A 161 -19.69 -5.79 13.82
CA GLN A 161 -19.47 -4.63 12.95
C GLN A 161 -19.49 -5.02 11.48
N SER A 162 -19.04 -6.22 11.17
CA SER A 162 -19.03 -6.75 9.82
C SER A 162 -19.28 -8.25 9.81
N VAL A 163 -19.65 -8.77 8.66
CA VAL A 163 -19.60 -10.21 8.37
C VAL A 163 -18.71 -10.39 7.16
N PHE A 164 -17.61 -11.10 7.34
CA PHE A 164 -16.79 -11.56 6.24
C PHE A 164 -17.32 -12.91 5.77
N ALA A 165 -17.48 -13.08 4.49
CA ALA A 165 -17.97 -14.33 3.93
C ALA A 165 -17.23 -14.67 2.64
N ARG A 166 -16.96 -15.94 2.41
CA ARG A 166 -16.40 -16.44 1.17
C ARG A 166 -17.51 -16.94 0.28
N LEU A 167 -17.60 -16.43 -0.92
CA LEU A 167 -18.58 -16.84 -1.92
C LEU A 167 -18.15 -18.15 -2.61
N GLU A 168 -19.12 -18.90 -3.14
CA GLU A 168 -18.87 -20.10 -3.94
C GLU A 168 -18.10 -19.78 -5.23
N SER A 169 -18.34 -18.59 -5.81
CA SER A 169 -17.63 -18.11 -7.00
C SER A 169 -17.52 -16.58 -7.01
N VAL A 170 -16.54 -16.04 -7.73
CA VAL A 170 -16.37 -14.60 -7.96
C VAL A 170 -17.59 -14.02 -8.68
N ASP A 171 -18.16 -14.76 -9.64
CA ASP A 171 -19.29 -14.31 -10.44
C ASP A 171 -20.61 -14.25 -9.64
N GLY A 172 -20.68 -14.99 -8.52
CA GLY A 172 -21.83 -14.99 -7.63
C GLY A 172 -22.04 -13.70 -6.84
N PHE A 173 -21.09 -12.78 -6.87
CA PHE A 173 -21.11 -11.56 -6.07
C PHE A 173 -22.36 -10.70 -6.28
N GLN A 174 -22.74 -10.43 -7.53
CA GLN A 174 -23.87 -9.55 -7.81
C GLN A 174 -25.19 -10.17 -7.30
N LYS A 175 -25.38 -11.45 -7.52
CA LYS A 175 -26.57 -12.18 -7.04
C LYS A 175 -26.63 -12.17 -5.51
N PHE A 176 -25.51 -12.41 -4.84
CA PHE A 176 -25.41 -12.38 -3.37
C PHE A 176 -25.73 -10.98 -2.83
N LYS A 177 -25.13 -9.94 -3.43
CA LYS A 177 -25.38 -8.54 -3.09
C LYS A 177 -26.87 -8.18 -3.24
N ASP A 178 -27.47 -8.52 -4.40
CA ASP A 178 -28.89 -8.22 -4.67
C ASP A 178 -29.79 -8.95 -3.67
N THR A 179 -29.49 -10.22 -3.33
CA THR A 179 -30.26 -10.99 -2.35
C THR A 179 -30.27 -10.30 -0.97
N LEU A 180 -29.13 -9.78 -0.51
CA LEU A 180 -29.04 -9.13 0.80
C LEU A 180 -29.62 -7.69 0.79
N THR A 181 -29.43 -6.95 -0.29
CA THR A 181 -29.88 -5.55 -0.36
C THR A 181 -31.37 -5.41 -0.66
N THR A 182 -32.01 -6.44 -1.21
CA THR A 182 -33.46 -6.46 -1.44
C THR A 182 -34.25 -7.08 -0.29
N ASP A 183 -33.60 -7.73 0.69
CA ASP A 183 -34.29 -8.26 1.87
C ASP A 183 -34.75 -7.10 2.78
N PRO A 184 -36.05 -6.92 3.00
CA PRO A 184 -36.58 -5.80 3.79
C PRO A 184 -36.20 -5.87 5.27
N ARG A 185 -35.71 -7.00 5.74
CA ARG A 185 -35.22 -7.18 7.12
C ARG A 185 -33.81 -6.64 7.32
N LEU A 186 -33.08 -6.37 6.22
CA LEU A 186 -31.69 -6.02 6.23
C LEU A 186 -31.50 -4.59 5.70
N SER A 187 -30.60 -3.86 6.35
CA SER A 187 -30.09 -2.58 5.85
C SER A 187 -28.59 -2.68 5.79
N VAL A 188 -28.08 -3.29 4.71
CA VAL A 188 -26.67 -3.64 4.58
C VAL A 188 -26.07 -3.21 3.25
N THR A 189 -24.76 -3.06 3.25
CA THR A 189 -23.92 -2.86 2.06
C THR A 189 -22.99 -4.06 1.93
N VAL A 190 -22.83 -4.57 0.71
CA VAL A 190 -21.96 -5.69 0.38
C VAL A 190 -20.85 -5.18 -0.53
N ILE A 191 -19.60 -5.36 -0.13
CA ILE A 191 -18.41 -4.89 -0.85
C ILE A 191 -17.44 -6.06 -0.96
N ARG A 192 -16.70 -6.19 -2.05
CA ARG A 192 -15.60 -7.16 -2.15
C ARG A 192 -14.45 -6.73 -1.24
N GLU A 193 -13.77 -7.68 -0.65
CA GLU A 193 -12.63 -7.41 0.25
C GLU A 193 -11.54 -6.55 -0.42
N PRO A 194 -11.10 -6.81 -1.67
CA PRO A 194 -10.13 -5.95 -2.35
C PRO A 194 -10.61 -4.51 -2.53
N ASP A 195 -11.89 -4.33 -2.88
CA ASP A 195 -12.48 -3.00 -3.10
C ASP A 195 -12.59 -2.21 -1.79
N TYR A 196 -12.90 -2.89 -0.69
CA TYR A 196 -12.95 -2.31 0.65
C TYR A 196 -11.57 -1.76 1.08
N TYR A 197 -10.53 -2.58 0.97
CA TYR A 197 -9.17 -2.13 1.35
C TYR A 197 -8.61 -1.10 0.37
N ALA A 198 -8.96 -1.17 -0.91
CA ALA A 198 -8.61 -0.14 -1.88
C ALA A 198 -9.23 1.21 -1.50
N GLY A 199 -10.54 1.22 -1.17
CA GLY A 199 -11.24 2.43 -0.74
C GLY A 199 -10.66 3.04 0.54
N GLN A 200 -10.25 2.21 1.50
CA GLN A 200 -9.62 2.70 2.74
C GLN A 200 -8.28 3.40 2.50
N SER A 201 -7.52 2.97 1.50
CA SER A 201 -6.21 3.54 1.19
C SER A 201 -6.27 4.69 0.18
N GLU A 202 -7.38 4.91 -0.50
CA GLU A 202 -7.50 5.86 -1.61
C GLU A 202 -7.19 7.30 -1.18
N MET A 203 -7.73 7.75 -0.06
CA MET A 203 -7.48 9.11 0.45
C MET A 203 -5.99 9.33 0.74
N LEU A 204 -5.36 8.39 1.45
CA LEU A 204 -3.94 8.46 1.77
C LEU A 204 -3.07 8.39 0.51
N GLN A 205 -3.40 7.49 -0.41
CA GLN A 205 -2.70 7.36 -1.69
C GLN A 205 -2.78 8.65 -2.51
N ASN A 206 -3.94 9.30 -2.55
CA ASN A 206 -4.11 10.57 -3.27
C ASN A 206 -3.30 11.71 -2.65
N ILE A 207 -3.26 11.82 -1.31
CA ILE A 207 -2.42 12.79 -0.61
C ILE A 207 -0.94 12.54 -0.89
N VAL A 208 -0.48 11.31 -0.74
CA VAL A 208 0.93 10.93 -0.99
C VAL A 208 1.30 11.17 -2.45
N ARG A 209 0.42 10.83 -3.39
CA ARG A 209 0.62 11.08 -4.82
C ARG A 209 0.70 12.56 -5.12
N MET A 210 -0.19 13.38 -4.55
CA MET A 210 -0.19 14.84 -4.76
C MET A 210 1.11 15.47 -4.25
N ILE A 211 1.49 15.20 -3.01
CA ILE A 211 2.72 15.72 -2.40
C ILE A 211 3.94 15.21 -3.16
N GLY A 212 4.00 13.92 -3.46
CA GLY A 212 5.08 13.31 -4.22
C GLY A 212 5.23 13.90 -5.62
N THR A 213 4.12 14.18 -6.30
CA THR A 213 4.14 14.82 -7.63
C THR A 213 4.70 16.25 -7.54
N VAL A 214 4.28 17.04 -6.56
CA VAL A 214 4.80 18.41 -6.37
C VAL A 214 6.30 18.39 -6.12
N ILE A 215 6.76 17.50 -5.22
CA ILE A 215 8.21 17.36 -4.94
C ILE A 215 8.95 16.89 -6.20
N ALA A 216 8.44 15.91 -6.94
CA ALA A 216 9.07 15.40 -8.15
C ALA A 216 9.20 16.49 -9.24
N VAL A 217 8.18 17.33 -9.39
CA VAL A 217 8.20 18.46 -10.34
C VAL A 217 9.25 19.49 -9.94
N LEU A 218 9.30 19.87 -8.66
CA LEU A 218 10.30 20.85 -8.18
C LEU A 218 11.72 20.32 -8.33
N MET A 219 11.97 19.06 -7.96
CA MET A 219 13.26 18.41 -8.15
C MET A 219 13.61 18.26 -9.63
N GLY A 220 12.62 17.94 -10.47
CA GLY A 220 12.77 17.83 -11.92
C GLY A 220 13.19 19.17 -12.55
N ILE A 221 12.59 20.28 -12.15
CA ILE A 221 12.98 21.62 -12.58
C ILE A 221 14.45 21.89 -12.20
N GLY A 222 14.83 21.61 -10.95
CA GLY A 222 16.22 21.74 -10.49
C GLY A 222 17.20 20.87 -11.31
N ALA A 223 16.83 19.63 -11.61
CA ALA A 223 17.62 18.71 -12.42
C ALA A 223 17.81 19.22 -13.84
N VAL A 224 16.76 19.76 -14.47
CA VAL A 224 16.84 20.37 -15.82
C VAL A 224 17.76 21.58 -15.82
N PHE A 225 17.67 22.46 -14.82
CA PHE A 225 18.61 23.60 -14.72
C PHE A 225 20.05 23.12 -14.53
N GLY A 226 20.30 22.12 -13.69
CA GLY A 226 21.62 21.53 -13.53
C GLY A 226 22.15 20.92 -14.84
N ALA A 227 21.32 20.14 -15.54
CA ALA A 227 21.65 19.56 -16.82
C ALA A 227 21.97 20.61 -17.89
N VAL A 228 21.13 21.67 -18.00
CA VAL A 228 21.36 22.83 -18.91
C VAL A 228 22.70 23.45 -18.61
N ASN A 229 23.02 23.76 -17.35
CA ASN A 229 24.29 24.38 -16.97
C ASN A 229 25.50 23.49 -17.32
N THR A 230 25.41 22.19 -16.99
CA THR A 230 26.47 21.22 -17.31
C THR A 230 26.70 21.10 -18.81
N MET A 231 25.61 21.01 -19.59
CA MET A 231 25.68 20.88 -21.04
C MET A 231 26.18 22.16 -21.71
N TYR A 232 25.85 23.36 -21.18
CA TYR A 232 26.46 24.59 -21.65
C TYR A 232 27.97 24.63 -21.45
N THR A 233 28.45 24.17 -20.30
CA THR A 233 29.90 24.08 -20.02
C THR A 233 30.58 23.05 -20.94
N ALA A 234 29.94 21.89 -21.17
CA ALA A 234 30.44 20.86 -22.09
C ALA A 234 30.51 21.39 -23.54
N VAL A 235 29.50 22.11 -24.02
CA VAL A 235 29.51 22.71 -25.35
C VAL A 235 30.58 23.79 -25.43
N ALA A 236 30.71 24.63 -24.40
CA ALA A 236 31.71 25.71 -24.38
C ALA A 236 33.15 25.16 -24.44
N SER A 237 33.47 24.09 -23.75
CA SER A 237 34.79 23.45 -23.78
C SER A 237 35.14 22.84 -25.15
N ARG A 238 34.14 22.52 -26.00
CA ARG A 238 34.31 21.91 -27.33
C ARG A 238 33.95 22.86 -28.48
N THR A 239 33.83 24.15 -28.19
CA THR A 239 33.41 25.18 -29.21
C THR A 239 34.27 25.14 -30.45
N ARG A 240 35.60 24.98 -30.30
CA ARG A 240 36.56 24.91 -31.41
C ARG A 240 36.41 23.65 -32.27
N GLU A 241 36.16 22.48 -31.63
CA GLU A 241 35.92 21.25 -32.36
C GLU A 241 34.64 21.32 -33.18
N ILE A 242 33.57 21.87 -32.62
CA ILE A 242 32.29 22.09 -33.28
C ILE A 242 32.46 23.07 -34.45
N ALA A 243 33.22 24.17 -34.27
CA ALA A 243 33.50 25.13 -35.33
C ALA A 243 34.30 24.51 -36.46
N THR A 244 35.30 23.67 -36.16
CA THR A 244 36.11 22.96 -37.18
C THR A 244 35.24 22.00 -38.00
N LEU A 245 34.39 21.21 -37.36
CA LEU A 245 33.47 20.29 -38.05
C LEU A 245 32.52 21.06 -38.99
N ARG A 246 32.01 22.21 -38.54
CA ARG A 246 31.15 23.05 -39.35
C ARG A 246 31.89 23.70 -40.51
N ALA A 247 33.17 24.10 -40.34
CA ALA A 247 34.02 24.62 -41.40
C ALA A 247 34.31 23.55 -42.48
N LEU A 248 34.36 22.26 -42.11
CA LEU A 248 34.49 21.13 -42.98
C LEU A 248 33.18 20.77 -43.73
N GLY A 249 32.09 21.50 -43.50
CA GLY A 249 30.82 21.33 -44.22
C GLY A 249 29.77 20.48 -43.48
N PHE A 250 30.02 20.05 -42.22
CA PHE A 250 29.00 19.39 -41.44
C PHE A 250 27.86 20.37 -41.09
N GLY A 251 26.62 19.92 -41.31
CA GLY A 251 25.42 20.71 -41.01
C GLY A 251 25.18 20.91 -39.53
N SER A 252 24.19 21.73 -39.18
CA SER A 252 23.78 21.95 -37.78
C SER A 252 23.15 20.70 -37.12
N PHE A 253 22.46 19.84 -37.89
CA PHE A 253 21.75 18.68 -37.36
C PHE A 253 22.67 17.64 -36.68
N PRO A 254 23.80 17.20 -37.27
CA PRO A 254 24.75 16.34 -36.59
C PRO A 254 25.26 16.87 -35.25
N VAL A 255 25.47 18.19 -35.14
CA VAL A 255 25.91 18.83 -33.91
C VAL A 255 24.84 18.76 -32.83
N VAL A 256 23.58 19.08 -33.19
CA VAL A 256 22.43 18.96 -32.27
C VAL A 256 22.29 17.50 -31.79
N PHE A 257 22.33 16.55 -32.71
CA PHE A 257 22.19 15.15 -32.41
C PHE A 257 23.30 14.65 -31.46
N SER A 258 24.56 15.05 -31.71
CA SER A 258 25.68 14.67 -30.83
C SER A 258 25.51 15.17 -29.40
N VAL A 259 25.15 16.46 -29.23
CA VAL A 259 24.95 17.04 -27.89
C VAL A 259 23.74 16.43 -27.18
N LEU A 260 22.65 16.17 -27.89
CA LEU A 260 21.47 15.49 -27.32
C LEU A 260 21.79 14.04 -26.95
N ALA A 261 22.51 13.32 -27.79
CA ALA A 261 22.93 11.94 -27.49
C ALA A 261 23.78 11.90 -26.20
N GLU A 262 24.74 12.82 -26.05
CA GLU A 262 25.55 12.92 -24.83
C GLU A 262 24.70 13.20 -23.60
N SER A 263 23.76 14.15 -23.68
CA SER A 263 22.82 14.46 -22.60
C SER A 263 21.94 13.25 -22.24
N LEU A 264 21.45 12.51 -23.23
CA LEU A 264 20.63 11.31 -23.01
C LEU A 264 21.44 10.16 -22.38
N VAL A 265 22.69 9.97 -22.79
CA VAL A 265 23.59 8.96 -22.18
C VAL A 265 23.85 9.30 -20.71
N LEU A 266 24.15 10.56 -20.40
CA LEU A 266 24.33 11.00 -19.01
C LEU A 266 23.05 10.81 -18.19
N ALA A 267 21.88 11.15 -18.74
CA ALA A 267 20.59 10.94 -18.10
C ALA A 267 20.28 9.46 -17.87
N LEU A 268 20.63 8.60 -18.84
CA LEU A 268 20.47 7.14 -18.71
C LEU A 268 21.33 6.60 -17.57
N ILE A 269 22.61 6.95 -17.54
CA ILE A 269 23.54 6.52 -16.48
C ILE A 269 23.04 7.01 -15.11
N GLY A 270 22.71 8.29 -14.99
CA GLY A 270 22.18 8.87 -13.75
C GLY A 270 20.86 8.23 -13.32
N GLY A 271 19.96 7.95 -14.27
CA GLY A 271 18.68 7.29 -14.03
C GLY A 271 18.84 5.85 -13.55
N VAL A 272 19.76 5.09 -14.14
CA VAL A 272 20.08 3.73 -13.70
C VAL A 272 20.68 3.73 -12.31
N ILE A 273 21.68 4.57 -12.05
CA ILE A 273 22.31 4.68 -10.71
C ILE A 273 21.27 5.10 -9.67
N GLY A 274 20.47 6.15 -9.95
CA GLY A 274 19.41 6.60 -9.04
C GLY A 274 18.36 5.54 -8.78
N GLY A 275 17.96 4.79 -9.80
CA GLY A 275 17.03 3.66 -9.69
C GLY A 275 17.57 2.53 -8.83
N LEU A 276 18.83 2.15 -9.00
CA LEU A 276 19.49 1.13 -8.18
C LEU A 276 19.64 1.55 -6.71
N VAL A 277 20.01 2.80 -6.47
CA VAL A 277 20.09 3.36 -5.10
C VAL A 277 18.71 3.36 -4.45
N ALA A 278 17.67 3.80 -5.17
CA ALA A 278 16.30 3.79 -4.66
C ALA A 278 15.81 2.36 -4.36
N TRP A 279 16.09 1.42 -5.24
CA TRP A 279 15.75 0.01 -5.03
C TRP A 279 16.45 -0.55 -3.78
N ALA A 280 17.77 -0.36 -3.66
CA ALA A 280 18.54 -0.88 -2.52
C ALA A 280 18.14 -0.24 -1.17
N ALA A 281 17.71 1.03 -1.18
CA ALA A 281 17.33 1.75 0.04
C ALA A 281 15.89 1.49 0.49
N PHE A 282 14.96 1.27 -0.44
CA PHE A 282 13.53 1.27 -0.14
C PHE A 282 12.83 -0.07 -0.39
N ASP A 283 13.39 -0.99 -1.19
CA ASP A 283 12.73 -2.26 -1.43
C ASP A 283 12.70 -3.11 -0.15
N GLY A 284 11.50 -3.54 0.25
CA GLY A 284 11.29 -4.26 1.50
C GLY A 284 11.35 -3.41 2.78
N TYR A 285 11.59 -2.09 2.69
CA TYR A 285 11.58 -1.23 3.87
C TYR A 285 10.16 -1.17 4.47
N GLN A 286 10.04 -1.58 5.73
CA GLN A 286 8.78 -1.60 6.45
C GLN A 286 8.61 -0.30 7.25
N THR A 287 7.44 0.30 7.13
CA THR A 287 7.04 1.44 7.93
C THR A 287 5.59 1.28 8.37
N SER A 288 5.17 2.03 9.38
CA SER A 288 3.79 2.07 9.80
C SER A 288 3.23 3.48 9.66
N THR A 289 1.98 3.55 9.28
CA THR A 289 1.23 4.81 9.25
C THR A 289 -0.10 4.63 9.96
N MET A 290 -0.67 5.75 10.41
CA MET A 290 -2.00 5.74 10.97
C MET A 290 -3.03 5.62 9.84
N ASN A 291 -3.90 4.62 9.94
CA ASN A 291 -5.10 4.57 9.12
C ASN A 291 -6.11 5.56 9.70
N PHE A 292 -6.41 6.62 8.98
CA PHE A 292 -7.32 7.68 9.43
C PHE A 292 -8.78 7.23 9.56
N GLN A 293 -9.16 6.14 8.92
CA GLN A 293 -10.53 5.61 9.01
C GLN A 293 -10.75 4.70 10.21
N SER A 294 -9.74 3.93 10.59
CA SER A 294 -9.79 3.04 11.77
C SER A 294 -9.03 3.57 12.97
N PHE A 295 -8.35 4.71 12.85
CA PHE A 295 -7.48 5.30 13.86
C PHE A 295 -6.44 4.32 14.42
N SER A 296 -6.11 3.29 13.67
CA SER A 296 -5.16 2.25 14.04
C SER A 296 -3.86 2.35 13.24
N GLN A 297 -2.77 1.82 13.80
CA GLN A 297 -1.51 1.74 13.08
C GLN A 297 -1.51 0.52 12.17
N VAL A 298 -1.22 0.76 10.89
CA VAL A 298 -1.08 -0.29 9.88
C VAL A 298 0.34 -0.26 9.34
N ALA A 299 1.02 -1.40 9.42
CA ALA A 299 2.34 -1.59 8.83
C ALA A 299 2.21 -1.92 7.34
N PHE A 300 3.12 -1.40 6.52
CA PHE A 300 3.26 -1.76 5.12
C PHE A 300 4.72 -1.77 4.71
N ALA A 301 5.03 -2.57 3.69
CA ALA A 301 6.35 -2.62 3.09
C ALA A 301 6.35 -1.87 1.76
N PHE A 302 7.40 -1.09 1.51
CA PHE A 302 7.62 -0.53 0.19
C PHE A 302 8.05 -1.63 -0.79
N ALA A 303 7.46 -1.65 -1.97
CA ALA A 303 7.85 -2.53 -3.07
C ALA A 303 8.29 -1.67 -4.25
N VAL A 304 9.56 -1.73 -4.61
CA VAL A 304 10.11 -1.06 -5.78
C VAL A 304 9.95 -1.99 -6.99
N THR A 305 8.86 -1.79 -7.73
CA THR A 305 8.53 -2.63 -8.87
C THR A 305 9.34 -2.26 -10.11
N PRO A 306 9.61 -3.22 -11.04
CA PRO A 306 10.26 -2.93 -12.32
C PRO A 306 9.53 -1.87 -13.14
N GLN A 307 8.21 -1.78 -13.00
CA GLN A 307 7.39 -0.77 -13.67
C GLN A 307 7.71 0.64 -13.17
N LEU A 308 7.89 0.82 -11.84
CA LEU A 308 8.29 2.10 -11.23
C LEU A 308 9.69 2.50 -11.68
N LEU A 309 10.63 1.55 -11.74
CA LEU A 309 11.99 1.78 -12.25
C LEU A 309 11.97 2.22 -13.72
N GLY A 310 11.16 1.57 -14.55
CA GLY A 310 10.98 1.95 -15.95
C GLY A 310 10.39 3.37 -16.11
N GLN A 311 9.42 3.74 -15.29
CA GLN A 311 8.88 5.10 -15.28
C GLN A 311 9.92 6.13 -14.83
N ALA A 312 10.68 5.85 -13.77
CA ALA A 312 11.76 6.74 -13.29
C ALA A 312 12.82 6.95 -14.37
N LEU A 313 13.20 5.89 -15.09
CA LEU A 313 14.13 5.98 -16.22
C LEU A 313 13.56 6.83 -17.36
N GLY A 314 12.28 6.68 -17.68
CA GLY A 314 11.59 7.51 -18.67
C GLY A 314 11.60 9.00 -18.29
N TYR A 315 11.35 9.33 -17.01
CA TYR A 315 11.45 10.69 -16.51
C TYR A 315 12.90 11.23 -16.57
N SER A 316 13.90 10.43 -16.23
CA SER A 316 15.30 10.81 -16.33
C SER A 316 15.68 11.16 -17.78
N LEU A 317 15.29 10.33 -18.74
CA LEU A 317 15.54 10.59 -20.16
C LEU A 317 14.82 11.86 -20.66
N LEU A 318 13.59 12.11 -20.21
CA LEU A 318 12.86 13.33 -20.54
C LEU A 318 13.59 14.58 -20.01
N MET A 319 14.08 14.53 -18.77
CA MET A 319 14.87 15.62 -18.18
C MET A 319 16.19 15.81 -18.90
N GLY A 320 16.87 14.73 -19.31
CA GLY A 320 18.08 14.81 -20.12
C GLY A 320 17.82 15.45 -21.49
N LEU A 321 16.71 15.11 -22.13
CA LEU A 321 16.30 15.70 -23.41
C LEU A 321 16.05 17.19 -23.24
N LEU A 322 15.27 17.60 -22.24
CA LEU A 322 14.97 19.02 -21.97
C LEU A 322 16.23 19.81 -21.59
N GLY A 323 17.10 19.22 -20.76
CA GLY A 323 18.37 19.81 -20.32
C GLY A 323 19.38 19.98 -21.47
N GLY A 324 19.41 19.04 -22.43
CA GLY A 324 20.30 19.07 -23.59
C GLY A 324 19.80 19.95 -24.74
N LEU A 325 18.48 20.19 -24.86
CA LEU A 325 17.87 20.81 -26.03
C LEU A 325 18.38 22.26 -26.28
N PHE A 326 18.37 23.10 -25.25
CA PHE A 326 18.81 24.50 -25.37
C PHE A 326 20.32 24.62 -25.66
N PRO A 327 21.22 23.92 -24.96
CA PRO A 327 22.65 23.90 -25.28
C PRO A 327 22.92 23.34 -26.67
N ALA A 328 22.24 22.28 -27.10
CA ALA A 328 22.38 21.71 -28.44
C ALA A 328 22.00 22.73 -29.54
N TRP A 329 20.87 23.40 -29.37
CA TRP A 329 20.43 24.45 -30.31
C TRP A 329 21.40 25.60 -30.38
N ARG A 330 21.96 26.05 -29.25
CA ARG A 330 22.97 27.11 -29.21
C ARG A 330 24.27 26.65 -29.88
N ALA A 331 24.74 25.42 -29.64
CA ALA A 331 25.90 24.85 -30.31
C ALA A 331 25.76 24.84 -31.83
N ALA A 332 24.59 24.52 -32.34
CA ALA A 332 24.29 24.50 -33.76
C ALA A 332 24.28 25.88 -34.43
N ARG A 333 24.10 26.95 -33.66
CA ARG A 333 24.06 28.36 -34.15
C ARG A 333 25.34 29.11 -33.92
N LEU A 334 26.41 28.51 -33.41
CA LEU A 334 27.69 29.15 -33.18
C LEU A 334 28.26 29.71 -34.51
N PRO A 335 28.67 31.02 -34.57
CA PRO A 335 29.30 31.58 -35.78
C PRO A 335 30.72 31.01 -35.91
N VAL A 336 30.97 30.27 -37.00
CA VAL A 336 32.24 29.58 -37.26
C VAL A 336 33.45 30.50 -37.21
N VAL A 337 33.32 31.73 -37.77
CA VAL A 337 34.41 32.71 -37.82
C VAL A 337 34.83 33.22 -36.43
N THR A 338 33.85 33.45 -35.56
CA THR A 338 34.11 33.97 -34.19
C THR A 338 34.72 32.84 -33.31
N ALA A 339 34.18 31.63 -33.42
CA ALA A 339 34.61 30.50 -32.63
C ALA A 339 36.06 29.99 -32.98
N LEU A 340 36.54 30.28 -34.19
CA LEU A 340 37.92 29.99 -34.59
C LEU A 340 38.91 31.12 -34.26
N ARG A 341 38.40 32.34 -33.93
CA ARG A 341 39.22 33.52 -33.58
C ARG A 341 39.44 33.73 -32.08
N GLU A 342 38.57 33.14 -31.24
CA GLU A 342 38.78 33.22 -29.79
C GLU A 342 39.93 32.27 -29.39
N LEU A 343 41.10 32.85 -29.32
CA LEU A 343 42.31 32.27 -28.75
C LEU A 343 42.47 32.76 -27.32
#